data_b6aef872cd4e7d22cdb74c28cabbda00
#
_entry.id   b6aef872cd4e7d22cdb74c28cabbda00
#
_cell.length_a   1.000
_cell.length_b   1.000
_cell.length_c   1.000
_cell.angle_alpha   90.00
_cell.angle_beta   90.00
_cell.angle_gamma   90.00
#
_symmetry.space_group_name_H-M   'P 1'
#
loop_
_entity.id
_entity.type
_entity.pdbx_description
1 polymer ?
#
loop_
_entity_poly.entity_id
_entity_poly.type
_entity_poly.pdbx_seq_one_letter_code
_entity_poly.pdbx_strand_id
1 'polypeptide(L)'
;MTAINLNHHIANLTEPWQPITIAQYNGNDVMVAHGSGAYDWHVHDNSDDLFLVLQGDVVLEMRDKSVTLKAGEMFVVPQGVEHRPVASADAYFVLIERNGIRSLP
;
A
#
# COMPACT_ATOMS: atom_id res chain seq x y z
N MET A 1 25.37 -5.20 -4.14
CA MET A 1 23.96 -5.01 -3.69
C MET A 1 23.88 -4.98 -2.19
N THR A 2 23.01 -4.18 -1.65
CA THR A 2 22.80 -4.03 -0.21
C THR A 2 21.36 -4.38 0.14
N ALA A 3 21.15 -4.70 1.42
CA ALA A 3 19.80 -4.91 1.92
C ALA A 3 19.02 -3.61 1.87
N ILE A 4 17.70 -3.73 1.65
CA ILE A 4 16.78 -2.60 1.70
C ILE A 4 16.22 -2.54 3.13
N ASN A 5 16.42 -1.41 3.79
CA ASN A 5 15.94 -1.19 5.15
C ASN A 5 14.61 -0.44 5.10
N LEU A 6 13.52 -1.15 5.36
CA LEU A 6 12.17 -0.58 5.28
C LEU A 6 11.98 0.55 6.30
N ASN A 7 12.51 0.39 7.52
CA ASN A 7 12.38 1.42 8.54
C ASN A 7 13.06 2.73 8.13
N HIS A 8 14.21 2.61 7.45
CA HIS A 8 14.91 3.79 6.93
C HIS A 8 14.05 4.51 5.89
N HIS A 9 13.44 3.76 4.98
CA HIS A 9 12.60 4.36 3.92
C HIS A 9 11.35 5.02 4.49
N ILE A 10 10.66 4.35 5.42
CA ILE A 10 9.43 4.94 5.98
C ILE A 10 9.72 6.17 6.85
N ALA A 11 10.90 6.21 7.49
CA ALA A 11 11.28 7.39 8.29
C ALA A 11 11.47 8.64 7.45
N ASN A 12 11.68 8.50 6.14
CA ASN A 12 11.87 9.61 5.21
C ASN A 12 10.60 9.97 4.43
N LEU A 13 9.50 9.25 4.65
CA LEU A 13 8.23 9.58 4.01
C LEU A 13 7.58 10.76 4.72
N THR A 14 7.15 11.75 3.96
CA THR A 14 6.53 12.97 4.52
C THR A 14 5.06 13.09 4.09
N GLU A 15 4.79 12.93 2.80
CA GLU A 15 3.46 13.18 2.25
C GLU A 15 2.60 11.91 2.28
N PRO A 16 1.37 11.97 2.80
CA PRO A 16 0.49 10.81 2.76
C PRO A 16 0.07 10.49 1.32
N TRP A 17 -0.15 9.21 1.09
CA TRP A 17 -0.67 8.66 -0.16
C TRP A 17 0.22 8.92 -1.38
N GLN A 18 1.52 9.02 -1.17
CA GLN A 18 2.51 9.14 -2.25
C GLN A 18 3.51 7.98 -2.16
N PRO A 19 3.19 6.82 -2.73
CA PRO A 19 4.08 5.67 -2.70
C PRO A 19 5.41 5.95 -3.39
N ILE A 20 6.49 5.41 -2.82
CA ILE A 20 7.83 5.51 -3.37
C ILE A 20 8.32 4.11 -3.69
N THR A 21 8.73 3.88 -4.94
CA THR A 21 9.30 2.59 -5.36
C THR A 21 10.68 2.41 -4.76
N ILE A 22 10.88 1.31 -4.03
CA ILE A 22 12.16 0.99 -3.40
C ILE A 22 12.83 -0.24 -3.99
N ALA A 23 12.09 -1.05 -4.74
CA ALA A 23 12.60 -2.25 -5.38
C ALA A 23 11.64 -2.71 -6.48
N GLN A 24 12.12 -3.67 -7.28
CA GLN A 24 11.29 -4.34 -8.27
C GLN A 24 11.47 -5.85 -8.10
N TYR A 25 10.40 -6.59 -8.29
CA TYR A 25 10.39 -8.03 -8.11
C TYR A 25 9.42 -8.67 -9.10
N ASN A 26 9.98 -9.49 -10.01
CA ASN A 26 9.18 -10.25 -11.01
C ASN A 26 8.16 -9.40 -11.76
N GLY A 27 8.59 -8.23 -12.25
CA GLY A 27 7.70 -7.34 -12.99
C GLY A 27 6.76 -6.52 -12.10
N ASN A 28 6.98 -6.51 -10.80
CA ASN A 28 6.21 -5.71 -9.87
C ASN A 28 7.06 -4.62 -9.25
N ASP A 29 6.43 -3.49 -8.93
CA ASP A 29 7.03 -2.44 -8.12
C ASP A 29 6.74 -2.72 -6.65
N VAL A 30 7.79 -2.69 -5.84
CA VAL A 30 7.69 -2.76 -4.38
C VAL A 30 7.82 -1.35 -3.86
N MET A 31 6.79 -0.87 -3.20
CA MET A 31 6.72 0.51 -2.74
C MET A 31 6.48 0.59 -1.25
N VAL A 32 6.85 1.72 -0.66
CA VAL A 32 6.45 2.08 0.70
C VAL A 32 5.63 3.35 0.64
N ALA A 33 4.67 3.47 1.54
CA ALA A 33 3.77 4.61 1.57
C ALA A 33 3.39 4.98 3.00
N HIS A 34 3.05 6.25 3.17
CA HIS A 34 2.48 6.82 4.37
C HIS A 34 0.98 6.98 4.16
N GLY A 35 0.17 6.52 5.09
CA GLY A 35 -1.27 6.69 5.06
C GLY A 35 -1.75 7.60 6.18
N SER A 36 -2.68 8.50 5.88
CA SER A 36 -3.33 9.36 6.86
C SER A 36 -4.67 9.81 6.30
N GLY A 37 -5.76 9.53 7.00
CA GLY A 37 -7.11 9.79 6.51
C GLY A 37 -7.59 8.76 5.52
N ALA A 38 -8.60 9.11 4.75
CA ALA A 38 -9.17 8.24 3.72
C ALA A 38 -8.62 8.62 2.35
N TYR A 39 -8.19 7.62 1.60
CA TYR A 39 -7.85 7.81 0.20
C TYR A 39 -9.12 7.68 -0.65
N ASP A 40 -9.03 8.08 -1.93
CA ASP A 40 -10.15 8.01 -2.84
C ASP A 40 -10.46 6.56 -3.26
N TRP A 41 -11.73 6.29 -3.52
CA TRP A 41 -12.15 5.04 -4.13
C TRP A 41 -11.52 4.90 -5.51
N HIS A 42 -10.95 3.72 -5.79
CA HIS A 42 -10.32 3.46 -7.08
C HIS A 42 -10.28 1.96 -7.37
N VAL A 43 -9.91 1.63 -8.59
CA VAL A 43 -9.80 0.24 -9.05
C VAL A 43 -8.57 0.11 -9.94
N HIS A 44 -7.88 -1.02 -9.81
CA HIS A 44 -6.78 -1.39 -10.71
C HIS A 44 -7.27 -2.53 -11.61
N ASP A 45 -7.32 -2.28 -12.91
CA ASP A 45 -7.84 -3.26 -13.85
C ASP A 45 -6.79 -4.28 -14.31
N ASN A 46 -5.51 -3.98 -14.08
CA ASN A 46 -4.39 -4.73 -14.64
C ASN A 46 -3.50 -5.39 -13.59
N SER A 47 -3.81 -5.27 -12.32
CA SER A 47 -2.94 -5.76 -11.25
C SER A 47 -3.70 -6.04 -9.99
N ASP A 48 -3.29 -7.09 -9.29
CA ASP A 48 -3.60 -7.23 -7.87
C ASP A 48 -2.83 -6.16 -7.10
N ASP A 49 -3.32 -5.83 -5.93
CA ASP A 49 -2.75 -4.79 -5.07
C ASP A 49 -2.46 -5.40 -3.71
N LEU A 50 -1.19 -5.61 -3.39
CA LEU A 50 -0.79 -6.21 -2.12
C LEU A 50 -0.45 -5.11 -1.11
N PHE A 51 -1.09 -5.17 0.06
CA PHE A 51 -0.81 -4.28 1.18
C PHE A 51 -0.22 -5.07 2.33
N LEU A 52 0.87 -4.59 2.90
CA LEU A 52 1.49 -5.14 4.11
C LEU A 52 1.76 -3.98 5.06
N VAL A 53 1.07 -3.94 6.20
CA VAL A 53 1.22 -2.85 7.17
C VAL A 53 2.47 -3.08 8.01
N LEU A 54 3.29 -2.04 8.13
CA LEU A 54 4.51 -2.04 8.94
C LEU A 54 4.30 -1.35 10.29
N GLN A 55 3.55 -0.24 10.29
CA GLN A 55 3.24 0.53 11.51
C GLN A 55 1.83 1.09 11.40
N GLY A 56 1.12 1.13 12.52
CA GLY A 56 -0.24 1.64 12.57
C GLY A 56 -1.25 0.64 12.05
N ASP A 57 -2.44 1.12 11.75
CA ASP A 57 -3.54 0.32 11.23
C ASP A 57 -4.04 0.91 9.92
N VAL A 58 -4.33 0.05 8.95
CA VAL A 58 -4.96 0.43 7.68
C VAL A 58 -6.22 -0.40 7.50
N VAL A 59 -7.32 0.26 7.22
CA VAL A 59 -8.57 -0.41 6.84
C VAL A 59 -8.68 -0.35 5.33
N LEU A 60 -8.77 -1.52 4.70
CA LEU A 60 -9.07 -1.62 3.27
C LEU A 60 -10.57 -1.75 3.12
N GLU A 61 -11.21 -0.70 2.63
CA GLU A 61 -12.65 -0.70 2.38
C GLU A 61 -12.92 -1.14 0.95
N MET A 62 -13.79 -2.12 0.81
CA MET A 62 -14.38 -2.54 -0.46
C MET A 62 -15.87 -2.31 -0.37
N ARG A 63 -16.61 -2.36 -1.48
CA ARG A 63 -18.03 -2.01 -1.45
C ARG A 63 -18.86 -2.96 -0.59
N ASP A 64 -18.46 -4.23 -0.50
CA ASP A 64 -19.21 -5.26 0.23
C ASP A 64 -18.60 -5.63 1.58
N LYS A 65 -17.38 -5.18 1.89
CA LYS A 65 -16.70 -5.53 3.15
C LYS A 65 -15.54 -4.58 3.42
N SER A 66 -15.00 -4.68 4.64
CA SER A 66 -13.77 -3.99 5.05
C SER A 66 -12.83 -4.98 5.71
N VAL A 67 -11.53 -4.79 5.50
CA VAL A 67 -10.48 -5.60 6.11
C VAL A 67 -9.55 -4.67 6.86
N THR A 68 -9.40 -4.89 8.17
CA THR A 68 -8.46 -4.12 8.98
C THR A 68 -7.12 -4.85 9.05
N LEU A 69 -6.06 -4.13 8.69
CA LEU A 69 -4.70 -4.65 8.77
C LEU A 69 -3.94 -3.92 9.88
N LYS A 70 -3.38 -4.71 10.80
CA LYS A 70 -2.47 -4.23 11.84
C LYS A 70 -1.04 -4.50 11.41
N ALA A 71 -0.07 -3.93 12.13
CA ALA A 71 1.35 -4.13 11.83
C ALA A 71 1.68 -5.62 11.71
N GLY A 72 2.34 -5.99 10.61
CA GLY A 72 2.67 -7.38 10.28
C GLY A 72 1.60 -8.13 9.53
N GLU A 73 0.45 -7.51 9.25
CA GLU A 73 -0.64 -8.17 8.51
C GLU A 73 -0.71 -7.66 7.07
N MET A 74 -1.15 -8.55 6.18
CA MET A 74 -1.23 -8.23 4.76
C MET A 74 -2.55 -8.69 4.16
N PHE A 75 -2.91 -8.08 3.04
CA PHE A 75 -4.06 -8.47 2.24
C PHE A 75 -3.79 -8.17 0.77
N VAL A 76 -4.26 -9.05 -0.11
CA VAL A 76 -4.19 -8.83 -1.55
C VAL A 76 -5.58 -8.43 -2.04
N VAL A 77 -5.71 -7.21 -2.53
CA VAL A 77 -6.92 -6.77 -3.23
C VAL A 77 -6.82 -7.29 -4.65
N PRO A 78 -7.74 -8.17 -5.10
CA PRO A 78 -7.69 -8.70 -6.46
C PRO A 78 -7.88 -7.60 -7.50
N GLN A 79 -7.28 -7.76 -8.67
CA GLN A 79 -7.52 -6.84 -9.77
C GLN A 79 -9.03 -6.74 -10.05
N GLY A 80 -9.47 -5.54 -10.41
CA GLY A 80 -10.87 -5.28 -10.72
C GLY A 80 -11.76 -5.04 -9.51
N VAL A 81 -11.23 -5.13 -8.29
CA VAL A 81 -12.01 -4.87 -7.07
C VAL A 81 -11.83 -3.42 -6.63
N GLU A 82 -12.93 -2.68 -6.62
CA GLU A 82 -12.93 -1.30 -6.17
C GLU A 82 -12.67 -1.22 -4.67
N HIS A 83 -11.76 -0.35 -4.26
CA HIS A 83 -11.35 -0.25 -2.86
C HIS A 83 -10.78 1.13 -2.53
N ARG A 84 -10.60 1.37 -1.25
CA ARG A 84 -9.79 2.49 -0.75
C ARG A 84 -9.15 2.14 0.59
N PRO A 85 -7.90 2.55 0.82
CA PRO A 85 -7.30 2.45 2.14
C PRO A 85 -7.71 3.65 3.01
N VAL A 86 -7.87 3.39 4.30
CA VAL A 86 -8.20 4.41 5.30
C VAL A 86 -7.29 4.20 6.50
N ALA A 87 -6.65 5.27 6.96
CA ALA A 87 -5.81 5.24 8.16
C ALA A 87 -6.31 6.32 9.11
N SER A 88 -6.84 5.92 10.28
CA SER A 88 -7.37 6.86 11.27
C SER A 88 -6.28 7.69 11.96
N ALA A 89 -5.05 7.17 11.95
CA ALA A 89 -3.84 7.86 12.41
C ALA A 89 -2.73 7.50 11.42
N ASP A 90 -1.56 8.12 11.55
CA ASP A 90 -0.46 7.82 10.64
C ASP A 90 -0.15 6.33 10.62
N ALA A 91 -0.06 5.79 9.42
CA ALA A 91 0.29 4.41 9.19
C ALA A 91 1.33 4.33 8.08
N TYR A 92 2.09 3.22 8.07
CA TYR A 92 3.13 3.00 7.06
C TYR A 92 3.01 1.57 6.56
N PHE A 93 3.06 1.41 5.24
CA PHE A 93 2.82 0.11 4.64
C PHE A 93 3.64 -0.10 3.38
N VAL A 94 3.82 -1.38 3.04
CA VAL A 94 4.37 -1.82 1.77
C VAL A 94 3.21 -2.02 0.82
N LEU A 95 3.39 -1.57 -0.42
CA LEU A 95 2.44 -1.75 -1.51
C LEU A 95 3.17 -2.42 -2.65
N ILE A 96 2.62 -3.50 -3.19
CA ILE A 96 3.21 -4.19 -4.34
C ILE A 96 2.15 -4.32 -5.42
N GLU A 97 2.49 -3.85 -6.62
CA GLU A 97 1.64 -3.97 -7.79
C GLU A 97 2.49 -4.07 -9.05
N ARG A 98 1.85 -4.45 -10.16
CA ARG A 98 2.55 -4.63 -11.43
C ARG A 98 3.29 -3.37 -11.84
N ASN A 99 4.51 -3.55 -12.37
CA ASN A 99 5.34 -2.46 -12.87
C ASN A 99 4.61 -1.69 -13.98
N GLY A 100 4.77 -0.37 -13.98
CA GLY A 100 4.20 0.50 -15.00
C GLY A 100 2.75 0.89 -14.77
N ILE A 101 2.12 0.39 -13.71
CA ILE A 101 0.81 0.86 -13.29
C ILE A 101 1.03 2.12 -12.46
N ARG A 102 0.15 3.11 -12.67
CA ARG A 102 0.20 4.31 -11.86
C ARG A 102 -0.06 3.95 -10.41
N SER A 103 0.89 4.32 -9.54
CA SER A 103 0.87 3.96 -8.14
C SER A 103 -0.22 4.70 -7.38
N LEU A 104 -1.37 4.08 -7.22
CA LEU A 104 -2.45 4.52 -6.36
C LEU A 104 -2.68 3.44 -5.31
N PRO A 105 -2.57 3.80 -4.02
CA PRO A 105 -2.74 2.82 -2.95
C PRO A 105 -4.09 2.12 -2.91
#